data_e1f343b69cf8cb38e40d229a09b089a6
#
_entry.id   e1f343b69cf8cb38e40d229a09b089a6
#
_cell.length_a   1.000
_cell.length_b   1.000
_cell.length_c   1.000
_cell.angle_alpha   90.00
_cell.angle_beta   90.00
_cell.angle_gamma   90.00
#
_symmetry.space_group_name_H-M   'P 1'
#
loop_
_entity.id
_entity.type
_entity.pdbx_description
1 polymer ?
#
loop_
_entity_poly.entity_id
_entity_poly.type
_entity_poly.pdbx_seq_one_letter_code
_entity_poly.pdbx_strand_id
1 'polypeptide(L)'
;MNAQIPDLKILDKFKFKMKPVAIKFLLFKPEGISKLQKKLSICEMIREAQKEEPFYAALDNFTCVEPIILGMAEGDPVFESGHIGQELGIFEEARANRRLYHYITKLERNSVNYVALSSTDKLNFSPDVLILAVNPTQLEIIQRALCYATGKMWVSQGTPVIECSWILTYPYIHGEVNSLITDTSHGMTAKKIFPPGTILVSIPYDRIAQLVNGLEKIEWYPKLMTEGKAYHDQVFAAVDKKLHQKLAKDAK
;
A
#
# COMPACT_ATOMS: atom_id res chain seq x y z
N MET A 1 -2.03 -3.50 24.81
CA MET A 1 -0.68 -3.00 24.50
C MET A 1 -0.83 -1.68 23.77
N ASN A 2 -0.29 -0.59 24.30
CA ASN A 2 -0.24 0.68 23.57
C ASN A 2 0.76 0.48 22.42
N ALA A 3 0.26 0.24 21.22
CA ALA A 3 1.10 0.14 20.03
C ALA A 3 1.81 1.49 19.84
N GLN A 4 3.13 1.48 19.80
CA GLN A 4 3.94 2.69 19.71
C GLN A 4 3.82 3.25 18.29
N ILE A 5 3.68 4.59 18.17
CA ILE A 5 3.75 5.26 16.88
C ILE A 5 5.18 5.05 16.33
N PRO A 6 5.34 4.48 15.13
CA PRO A 6 6.67 4.24 14.56
C PRO A 6 7.38 5.55 14.20
N ASP A 7 8.70 5.60 14.35
CA ASP A 7 9.50 6.71 13.80
C ASP A 7 9.62 6.54 12.29
N LEU A 8 9.03 7.47 11.54
CA LEU A 8 8.96 7.45 10.07
C LEU A 8 9.82 8.53 9.42
N LYS A 9 10.71 9.21 10.17
CA LYS A 9 11.54 10.32 9.66
C LYS A 9 12.41 9.94 8.47
N ILE A 10 12.84 8.67 8.36
CA ILE A 10 13.61 8.21 7.20
C ILE A 10 12.86 8.40 5.88
N LEU A 11 11.53 8.37 5.91
CA LEU A 11 10.67 8.56 4.73
C LEU A 11 10.78 9.98 4.16
N ASP A 12 11.17 10.98 4.95
CA ASP A 12 11.34 12.36 4.49
C ASP A 12 12.42 12.49 3.40
N LYS A 13 13.39 11.58 3.38
CA LYS A 13 14.42 11.52 2.34
C LYS A 13 13.86 11.29 0.93
N PHE A 14 12.67 10.66 0.81
CA PHE A 14 12.02 10.45 -0.49
C PHE A 14 11.48 11.74 -1.10
N LYS A 15 11.24 12.79 -0.29
CA LYS A 15 10.59 14.04 -0.73
C LYS A 15 9.32 13.75 -1.53
N PHE A 16 8.44 12.93 -0.98
CA PHE A 16 7.21 12.52 -1.63
C PHE A 16 6.40 13.74 -2.07
N LYS A 17 5.89 13.71 -3.32
CA LYS A 17 4.92 14.72 -3.81
C LYS A 17 3.59 14.63 -3.09
N MET A 18 3.26 13.44 -2.60
CA MET A 18 2.06 13.12 -1.86
C MET A 18 2.47 12.51 -0.52
N LYS A 19 2.08 13.14 0.58
CA LYS A 19 2.45 12.67 1.92
C LYS A 19 1.99 11.22 2.13
N PRO A 20 2.78 10.38 2.80
CA PRO A 20 2.32 9.07 3.24
C PRO A 20 1.11 9.20 4.16
N VAL A 21 0.19 8.23 4.07
CA VAL A 21 -1.06 8.23 4.85
C VAL A 21 -1.13 6.97 5.69
N ALA A 22 -1.32 7.16 6.97
CA ALA A 22 -1.58 6.12 7.95
C ALA A 22 -3.08 5.86 8.05
N ILE A 23 -3.47 4.59 8.08
CA ILE A 23 -4.86 4.15 8.18
C ILE A 23 -5.01 3.20 9.36
N LYS A 24 -6.09 3.37 10.14
CA LYS A 24 -6.43 2.50 11.25
C LYS A 24 -7.89 2.09 11.19
N PHE A 25 -8.15 0.79 11.35
CA PHE A 25 -9.48 0.21 11.46
C PHE A 25 -9.90 0.15 12.93
N LEU A 26 -11.11 0.61 13.23
CA LEU A 26 -11.56 0.78 14.60
C LEU A 26 -12.98 0.23 14.79
N LEU A 27 -13.17 -0.55 15.84
CA LEU A 27 -14.50 -0.98 16.28
C LEU A 27 -15.22 0.13 17.04
N PHE A 28 -14.48 0.92 17.84
CA PHE A 28 -15.02 1.99 18.66
C PHE A 28 -14.64 3.35 18.10
N LYS A 29 -15.50 4.35 18.33
CA LYS A 29 -15.26 5.73 17.93
C LYS A 29 -13.96 6.25 18.55
N PRO A 30 -13.02 6.77 17.74
CA PRO A 30 -11.78 7.31 18.28
C PRO A 30 -12.01 8.59 19.07
N GLU A 31 -11.27 8.76 20.16
CA GLU A 31 -11.21 9.99 20.95
C GLU A 31 -10.15 10.93 20.36
N GLY A 32 -10.36 12.23 20.47
CA GLY A 32 -9.38 13.25 20.05
C GLY A 32 -9.16 13.36 18.52
N ILE A 33 -9.97 12.67 17.71
CA ILE A 33 -9.95 12.74 16.26
C ILE A 33 -11.32 13.19 15.77
N SER A 34 -11.38 14.20 14.88
CA SER A 34 -12.65 14.74 14.36
C SER A 34 -13.25 13.83 13.29
N LYS A 35 -14.59 13.79 13.20
CA LYS A 35 -15.28 13.11 12.12
C LYS A 35 -15.10 13.86 10.80
N LEU A 36 -14.84 13.14 9.72
CA LEU A 36 -14.87 13.71 8.36
C LEU A 36 -16.26 14.31 8.07
N GLN A 37 -16.30 15.56 7.58
CA GLN A 37 -17.55 16.26 7.28
C GLN A 37 -18.00 16.08 5.82
N LYS A 38 -17.26 15.32 5.03
CA LYS A 38 -17.48 15.09 3.60
C LYS A 38 -17.95 13.65 3.34
N LYS A 39 -18.62 13.44 2.19
CA LYS A 39 -18.89 12.10 1.66
C LYS A 39 -17.91 11.82 0.53
N LEU A 40 -17.05 10.83 0.68
CA LEU A 40 -15.94 10.51 -0.21
C LEU A 40 -15.80 8.99 -0.40
N SER A 41 -15.20 8.56 -1.49
CA SER A 41 -14.65 7.19 -1.57
C SER A 41 -13.39 7.09 -0.71
N ILE A 42 -13.01 5.89 -0.31
CA ILE A 42 -11.80 5.69 0.52
C ILE A 42 -10.54 6.22 -0.17
N CYS A 43 -10.43 6.11 -1.49
CA CYS A 43 -9.30 6.64 -2.25
C CYS A 43 -9.25 8.19 -2.21
N GLU A 44 -10.41 8.85 -2.25
CA GLU A 44 -10.51 10.30 -2.06
C GLU A 44 -10.18 10.68 -0.61
N MET A 45 -10.57 9.86 0.39
CA MET A 45 -10.20 10.07 1.80
C MET A 45 -8.68 9.98 2.01
N ILE A 46 -7.99 9.07 1.32
CA ILE A 46 -6.52 9.02 1.33
C ILE A 46 -5.93 10.34 0.80
N ARG A 47 -6.49 10.90 -0.28
CA ARG A 47 -6.05 12.20 -0.80
C ARG A 47 -6.37 13.36 0.15
N GLU A 48 -7.50 13.30 0.83
CA GLU A 48 -7.90 14.30 1.82
C GLU A 48 -6.98 14.28 3.04
N ALA A 49 -6.63 13.11 3.56
CA ALA A 49 -5.74 12.93 4.71
C ALA A 49 -4.33 13.51 4.48
N GLN A 50 -3.91 13.70 3.24
CA GLN A 50 -2.63 14.36 2.91
C GLN A 50 -2.63 15.87 3.18
N LYS A 51 -3.81 16.47 3.34
CA LYS A 51 -3.99 17.93 3.46
C LYS A 51 -4.58 18.33 4.82
N GLU A 52 -5.52 17.55 5.30
CA GLU A 52 -6.31 17.85 6.49
C GLU A 52 -5.62 17.39 7.78
N GLU A 53 -6.18 17.80 8.93
CA GLU A 53 -5.87 17.21 10.22
C GLU A 53 -6.36 15.75 10.29
N PRO A 54 -5.85 14.92 11.22
CA PRO A 54 -6.34 13.57 11.40
C PRO A 54 -7.86 13.53 11.54
N PHE A 55 -8.50 12.64 10.79
CA PHE A 55 -9.96 12.48 10.85
C PHE A 55 -10.34 10.99 10.87
N TYR A 56 -11.56 10.71 11.29
CA TYR A 56 -12.17 9.41 11.09
C TYR A 56 -13.40 9.48 10.19
N ALA A 57 -13.63 8.42 9.43
CA ALA A 57 -14.83 8.20 8.64
C ALA A 57 -15.68 7.09 9.28
N ALA A 58 -17.01 7.25 9.23
CA ALA A 58 -18.00 6.25 9.57
C ALA A 58 -18.78 5.86 8.31
N LEU A 59 -19.69 4.88 8.40
CA LEU A 59 -20.44 4.34 7.25
C LEU A 59 -21.07 5.44 6.38
N ASP A 60 -21.63 6.48 6.98
CA ASP A 60 -22.31 7.57 6.30
C ASP A 60 -21.40 8.53 5.51
N ASN A 61 -20.07 8.39 5.68
CA ASN A 61 -19.09 9.15 4.91
C ASN A 61 -18.73 8.52 3.56
N PHE A 62 -19.03 7.24 3.33
CA PHE A 62 -18.58 6.53 2.14
C PHE A 62 -19.52 6.72 0.95
N THR A 63 -18.91 6.91 -0.24
CA THR A 63 -19.61 6.97 -1.54
C THR A 63 -19.21 5.83 -2.48
N CYS A 64 -18.60 4.78 -1.95
CA CYS A 64 -18.13 3.60 -2.69
C CYS A 64 -18.47 2.30 -1.94
N VAL A 65 -18.08 1.17 -2.49
CA VAL A 65 -18.35 -0.16 -1.94
C VAL A 65 -17.43 -0.57 -0.79
N GLU A 66 -16.47 0.26 -0.43
CA GLU A 66 -15.48 -0.03 0.62
C GLU A 66 -16.11 -0.46 1.96
N PRO A 67 -17.24 0.08 2.42
CA PRO A 67 -17.89 -0.40 3.63
C PRO A 67 -18.20 -1.90 3.64
N ILE A 68 -18.49 -2.50 2.48
CA ILE A 68 -18.70 -3.95 2.34
C ILE A 68 -17.38 -4.69 2.55
N ILE A 69 -16.29 -4.16 1.99
CA ILE A 69 -14.95 -4.73 2.10
C ILE A 69 -14.42 -4.65 3.53
N LEU A 70 -14.71 -3.56 4.22
CA LEU A 70 -14.33 -3.33 5.62
C LEU A 70 -15.27 -4.01 6.64
N GLY A 71 -16.26 -4.76 6.20
CA GLY A 71 -17.23 -5.39 7.10
C GLY A 71 -18.18 -4.42 7.80
N MET A 72 -18.27 -3.16 7.36
CA MET A 72 -19.15 -2.13 7.94
C MET A 72 -20.59 -2.24 7.39
N ALA A 73 -20.78 -2.78 6.19
CA ALA A 73 -22.07 -2.92 5.51
C ALA A 73 -22.30 -4.34 5.02
N GLU A 74 -23.57 -4.70 4.80
CA GLU A 74 -23.96 -5.94 4.13
C GLU A 74 -23.53 -5.93 2.67
N GLY A 75 -23.36 -7.13 2.08
CA GLY A 75 -23.15 -7.29 0.65
C GLY A 75 -24.34 -6.76 -0.17
N ASP A 76 -24.05 -6.23 -1.34
CA ASP A 76 -25.06 -5.80 -2.29
C ASP A 76 -25.20 -6.84 -3.41
N PRO A 77 -26.35 -7.55 -3.54
CA PRO A 77 -26.55 -8.56 -4.58
C PRO A 77 -26.34 -8.01 -6.00
N VAL A 78 -26.71 -6.76 -6.27
CA VAL A 78 -26.50 -6.12 -7.58
C VAL A 78 -25.01 -5.97 -7.86
N PHE A 79 -24.27 -5.48 -6.88
CA PHE A 79 -22.82 -5.34 -6.98
C PHE A 79 -22.14 -6.72 -7.11
N GLU A 80 -22.52 -7.69 -6.29
CA GLU A 80 -21.92 -9.03 -6.27
C GLU A 80 -22.30 -9.89 -7.48
N SER A 81 -23.37 -9.53 -8.21
CA SER A 81 -23.76 -10.21 -9.45
C SER A 81 -22.70 -10.12 -10.56
N GLY A 82 -21.89 -9.07 -10.52
CA GLY A 82 -20.88 -8.77 -11.53
C GLY A 82 -21.39 -8.00 -12.75
N HIS A 83 -22.72 -7.81 -12.89
CA HIS A 83 -23.31 -7.10 -14.03
C HIS A 83 -22.86 -5.65 -14.14
N ILE A 84 -22.60 -4.96 -13.01
CA ILE A 84 -22.10 -3.58 -13.05
C ILE A 84 -20.80 -3.46 -13.86
N GLY A 85 -19.85 -4.37 -13.65
CA GLY A 85 -18.59 -4.33 -14.38
C GLY A 85 -18.74 -4.67 -15.86
N GLN A 86 -19.72 -5.50 -16.22
CA GLN A 86 -20.07 -5.78 -17.61
C GLN A 86 -20.72 -4.56 -18.26
N GLU A 87 -21.75 -3.96 -17.66
CA GLU A 87 -22.45 -2.79 -18.20
C GLU A 87 -21.53 -1.57 -18.34
N LEU A 88 -20.51 -1.44 -17.48
CA LEU A 88 -19.49 -0.41 -17.58
C LEU A 88 -18.39 -0.73 -18.61
N GLY A 89 -18.44 -1.88 -19.30
CA GLY A 89 -17.44 -2.29 -20.27
C GLY A 89 -16.07 -2.61 -19.68
N ILE A 90 -15.97 -2.83 -18.37
CA ILE A 90 -14.71 -3.21 -17.69
C ILE A 90 -14.43 -4.71 -17.90
N PHE A 91 -15.47 -5.51 -18.00
CA PHE A 91 -15.41 -6.95 -18.23
C PHE A 91 -16.31 -7.34 -19.40
N GLU A 92 -15.93 -8.35 -20.16
CA GLU A 92 -16.71 -8.88 -21.27
C GLU A 92 -18.05 -9.48 -20.80
N GLU A 93 -18.03 -10.15 -19.64
CA GLU A 93 -19.23 -10.77 -19.05
C GLU A 93 -19.27 -10.62 -17.52
N ALA A 94 -20.49 -10.64 -16.97
CA ALA A 94 -20.72 -10.51 -15.53
C ALA A 94 -19.99 -11.57 -14.71
N ARG A 95 -19.85 -12.80 -15.24
CA ARG A 95 -19.14 -13.90 -14.57
C ARG A 95 -17.68 -13.58 -14.32
N ALA A 96 -17.00 -12.87 -15.23
CA ALA A 96 -15.61 -12.46 -15.05
C ALA A 96 -15.47 -11.47 -13.90
N ASN A 97 -16.34 -10.46 -13.82
CA ASN A 97 -16.36 -9.54 -12.70
C ASN A 97 -16.73 -10.23 -11.37
N ARG A 98 -17.81 -11.06 -11.38
CA ARG A 98 -18.24 -11.82 -10.20
C ARG A 98 -17.11 -12.70 -9.63
N ARG A 99 -16.31 -13.32 -10.49
CA ARG A 99 -15.18 -14.16 -10.08
C ARG A 99 -14.18 -13.40 -9.23
N LEU A 100 -13.97 -12.09 -9.47
CA LEU A 100 -13.05 -11.27 -8.68
C LEU A 100 -13.47 -11.17 -7.21
N TYR A 101 -14.77 -11.16 -6.93
CA TYR A 101 -15.26 -11.06 -5.55
C TYR A 101 -14.89 -12.26 -4.67
N HIS A 102 -14.49 -13.39 -5.28
CA HIS A 102 -13.93 -14.53 -4.55
C HIS A 102 -12.45 -14.35 -4.15
N TYR A 103 -11.73 -13.45 -4.83
CA TYR A 103 -10.32 -13.17 -4.53
C TYR A 103 -10.14 -12.01 -3.56
N ILE A 104 -11.13 -11.13 -3.43
CA ILE A 104 -11.03 -9.93 -2.59
C ILE A 104 -10.97 -10.33 -1.12
N THR A 105 -9.98 -9.80 -0.43
CA THR A 105 -9.88 -9.91 1.01
C THR A 105 -10.86 -8.94 1.67
N LYS A 106 -11.78 -9.46 2.48
CA LYS A 106 -12.78 -8.67 3.23
C LYS A 106 -12.56 -8.85 4.72
N LEU A 107 -12.81 -7.81 5.51
CA LEU A 107 -12.88 -7.92 6.95
C LEU A 107 -14.19 -8.56 7.38
N GLU A 108 -14.17 -9.20 8.55
CA GLU A 108 -15.35 -9.82 9.13
C GLU A 108 -16.44 -8.79 9.40
N ARG A 109 -17.67 -9.18 9.21
CA ARG A 109 -18.85 -8.30 9.42
C ARG A 109 -18.87 -7.79 10.87
N ASN A 110 -19.10 -6.48 11.03
CA ASN A 110 -19.11 -5.76 12.30
C ASN A 110 -17.74 -5.72 13.05
N SER A 111 -16.64 -6.04 12.38
CA SER A 111 -15.31 -5.90 12.99
C SER A 111 -14.77 -4.47 12.91
N VAL A 112 -15.30 -3.64 12.02
CA VAL A 112 -14.92 -2.24 11.83
C VAL A 112 -16.17 -1.36 11.78
N ASN A 113 -16.17 -0.25 12.52
CA ASN A 113 -17.21 0.79 12.48
C ASN A 113 -16.66 2.15 12.06
N TYR A 114 -15.35 2.36 12.22
CA TYR A 114 -14.67 3.62 11.91
C TYR A 114 -13.33 3.36 11.25
N VAL A 115 -12.93 4.26 10.36
CA VAL A 115 -11.60 4.26 9.75
C VAL A 115 -10.95 5.59 10.07
N ALA A 116 -9.84 5.60 10.79
CA ALA A 116 -9.06 6.80 11.04
C ALA A 116 -7.96 6.94 9.96
N LEU A 117 -7.77 8.17 9.49
CA LEU A 117 -6.77 8.52 8.48
C LEU A 117 -5.97 9.75 8.93
N SER A 118 -4.67 9.71 8.70
CA SER A 118 -3.75 10.83 8.98
C SER A 118 -2.56 10.80 8.03
N SER A 119 -2.05 11.95 7.63
CA SER A 119 -0.71 12.02 7.08
C SER A 119 0.33 11.71 8.16
N THR A 120 1.50 11.19 7.76
CA THR A 120 2.53 10.75 8.72
C THR A 120 3.13 11.87 9.55
N ASP A 121 3.14 13.10 9.07
CA ASP A 121 3.61 14.28 9.80
C ASP A 121 2.63 14.77 10.89
N LYS A 122 1.37 14.32 10.85
CA LYS A 122 0.33 14.65 11.84
C LYS A 122 -0.18 13.42 12.60
N LEU A 123 0.53 12.29 12.47
CA LEU A 123 0.10 11.01 13.00
C LEU A 123 0.06 11.01 14.53
N ASN A 124 -1.12 10.72 15.10
CA ASN A 124 -1.37 10.64 16.52
C ASN A 124 -1.93 9.28 16.99
N PHE A 125 -1.90 8.28 16.11
CA PHE A 125 -2.31 6.90 16.40
C PHE A 125 -1.36 5.89 15.75
N SER A 126 -1.32 4.67 16.26
CA SER A 126 -0.59 3.57 15.63
C SER A 126 -1.38 3.08 14.42
N PRO A 127 -0.82 3.08 13.19
CA PRO A 127 -1.52 2.64 12.00
C PRO A 127 -1.65 1.13 11.93
N ASP A 128 -2.66 0.63 11.23
CA ASP A 128 -2.74 -0.77 10.79
C ASP A 128 -2.08 -0.93 9.42
N VAL A 129 -2.23 0.08 8.55
CA VAL A 129 -1.62 0.12 7.21
C VAL A 129 -1.06 1.52 6.93
N LEU A 130 0.12 1.58 6.34
CA LEU A 130 0.75 2.79 5.83
C LEU A 130 0.71 2.79 4.30
N ILE A 131 0.13 3.84 3.70
CA ILE A 131 0.03 4.00 2.25
C ILE A 131 1.06 5.03 1.78
N LEU A 132 1.90 4.63 0.82
CA LEU A 132 2.87 5.49 0.14
C LEU A 132 2.44 5.65 -1.32
N ALA A 133 2.35 6.89 -1.79
CA ALA A 133 2.13 7.19 -3.21
C ALA A 133 3.48 7.52 -3.85
N VAL A 134 3.99 6.63 -4.68
CA VAL A 134 5.38 6.62 -5.16
C VAL A 134 5.48 6.62 -6.69
N ASN A 135 6.66 6.95 -7.18
CA ASN A 135 7.06 6.70 -8.57
C ASN A 135 7.90 5.40 -8.66
N PRO A 136 8.23 4.90 -9.87
CA PRO A 136 8.99 3.66 -10.03
C PRO A 136 10.35 3.65 -9.32
N THR A 137 11.09 4.77 -9.30
CA THR A 137 12.39 4.86 -8.62
C THR A 137 12.24 4.75 -7.11
N GLN A 138 11.22 5.39 -6.54
CA GLN A 138 10.93 5.30 -5.12
C GLN A 138 10.46 3.88 -4.73
N LEU A 139 9.64 3.24 -5.59
CA LEU A 139 9.23 1.85 -5.40
C LEU A 139 10.44 0.92 -5.37
N GLU A 140 11.39 1.08 -6.29
CA GLU A 140 12.62 0.27 -6.35
C GLU A 140 13.40 0.33 -5.03
N ILE A 141 13.60 1.53 -4.46
CA ILE A 141 14.29 1.72 -3.17
C ILE A 141 13.53 1.02 -2.04
N ILE A 142 12.20 1.14 -2.00
CA ILE A 142 11.35 0.48 -1.00
C ILE A 142 11.44 -1.05 -1.13
N GLN A 143 11.40 -1.58 -2.34
CA GLN A 143 11.54 -3.02 -2.60
C GLN A 143 12.88 -3.54 -2.12
N ARG A 144 13.98 -2.86 -2.47
CA ARG A 144 15.33 -3.24 -1.99
C ARG A 144 15.40 -3.19 -0.46
N ALA A 145 14.87 -2.16 0.17
CA ALA A 145 14.88 -2.03 1.62
C ALA A 145 14.15 -3.18 2.31
N LEU A 146 12.96 -3.55 1.83
CA LEU A 146 12.18 -4.65 2.39
C LEU A 146 12.79 -6.03 2.15
N CYS A 147 13.48 -6.22 1.02
CA CYS A 147 14.11 -7.49 0.69
C CYS A 147 15.54 -7.63 1.25
N TYR A 148 16.18 -6.54 1.65
CA TYR A 148 17.62 -6.46 1.94
C TYR A 148 18.12 -7.49 2.95
N ALA A 149 17.40 -7.66 4.05
CA ALA A 149 17.81 -8.57 5.13
C ALA A 149 17.34 -10.02 4.92
N THR A 150 16.26 -10.23 4.15
CA THR A 150 15.57 -11.52 4.11
C THR A 150 15.61 -12.19 2.74
N GLY A 151 15.86 -11.44 1.66
CA GLY A 151 15.71 -11.94 0.29
C GLY A 151 14.27 -12.36 -0.06
N LYS A 152 13.27 -11.93 0.74
CA LYS A 152 11.87 -12.30 0.50
C LYS A 152 11.42 -11.75 -0.85
N MET A 153 10.80 -12.62 -1.64
CA MET A 153 10.26 -12.27 -2.95
C MET A 153 9.18 -11.18 -2.81
N TRP A 154 9.22 -10.18 -3.70
CA TRP A 154 8.16 -9.21 -3.85
C TRP A 154 7.05 -9.79 -4.72
N VAL A 155 5.82 -9.79 -4.20
CA VAL A 155 4.62 -10.18 -4.92
C VAL A 155 3.62 -9.04 -4.82
N SER A 156 3.03 -8.64 -5.94
CA SER A 156 1.95 -7.66 -5.97
C SER A 156 0.68 -8.28 -6.52
N GLN A 157 -0.44 -7.93 -5.93
CA GLN A 157 -1.76 -8.39 -6.34
C GLN A 157 -2.66 -7.18 -6.58
N GLY A 158 -3.54 -7.29 -7.56
CA GLY A 158 -4.48 -6.22 -7.91
C GLY A 158 -5.54 -6.70 -8.88
N THR A 159 -6.59 -5.94 -8.98
CA THR A 159 -7.72 -6.14 -9.91
C THR A 159 -8.12 -4.79 -10.50
N PRO A 160 -8.78 -4.71 -11.66
CA PRO A 160 -9.18 -3.44 -12.28
C PRO A 160 -10.31 -2.71 -11.55
N VAL A 161 -10.90 -3.36 -10.54
CA VAL A 161 -11.95 -2.82 -9.67
C VAL A 161 -11.69 -3.25 -8.22
N ILE A 162 -12.16 -2.47 -7.25
CA ILE A 162 -12.06 -2.76 -5.80
C ILE A 162 -10.60 -2.84 -5.33
N GLU A 163 -9.74 -2.02 -5.89
CA GLU A 163 -8.30 -1.97 -5.56
C GLU A 163 -8.05 -1.58 -4.12
N CYS A 164 -9.02 -0.93 -3.48
CA CYS A 164 -8.98 -0.63 -2.05
C CYS A 164 -8.78 -1.89 -1.19
N SER A 165 -9.37 -3.02 -1.56
CA SER A 165 -9.10 -4.30 -0.88
C SER A 165 -7.60 -4.66 -0.92
N TRP A 166 -6.94 -4.47 -2.05
CA TRP A 166 -5.53 -4.81 -2.23
C TRP A 166 -4.56 -3.88 -1.52
N ILE A 167 -4.96 -2.64 -1.27
CA ILE A 167 -4.14 -1.65 -0.55
C ILE A 167 -4.49 -1.51 0.93
N LEU A 168 -5.63 -2.03 1.39
CA LEU A 168 -6.11 -1.89 2.77
C LEU A 168 -6.25 -3.24 3.46
N THR A 169 -7.25 -4.03 3.07
CA THR A 169 -7.61 -5.25 3.80
C THR A 169 -6.64 -6.40 3.54
N TYR A 170 -6.11 -6.54 2.32
CA TYR A 170 -5.11 -7.56 2.01
C TYR A 170 -3.83 -7.39 2.85
N PRO A 171 -3.16 -6.21 2.87
CA PRO A 171 -1.99 -6.03 3.72
C PRO A 171 -2.29 -6.22 5.20
N TYR A 172 -3.43 -5.75 5.65
CA TYR A 172 -3.84 -5.84 7.05
C TYR A 172 -4.02 -7.29 7.51
N ILE A 173 -4.73 -8.11 6.72
CA ILE A 173 -5.05 -9.50 7.09
C ILE A 173 -3.84 -10.42 6.90
N HIS A 174 -3.11 -10.26 5.79
CA HIS A 174 -2.02 -11.19 5.44
C HIS A 174 -0.65 -10.77 5.97
N GLY A 175 -0.51 -9.56 6.52
CA GLY A 175 0.79 -9.03 6.97
C GLY A 175 1.80 -8.87 5.81
N GLU A 176 1.31 -8.75 4.57
CA GLU A 176 2.13 -8.66 3.37
C GLU A 176 2.07 -7.25 2.76
N VAL A 177 3.24 -6.78 2.32
CA VAL A 177 3.29 -5.53 1.55
C VAL A 177 2.69 -5.76 0.17
N ASN A 178 1.90 -4.80 -0.30
CA ASN A 178 1.35 -4.84 -1.65
C ASN A 178 1.62 -3.54 -2.41
N SER A 179 1.59 -3.60 -3.72
CA SER A 179 1.64 -2.40 -4.56
C SER A 179 0.69 -2.53 -5.74
N LEU A 180 0.17 -1.40 -6.20
CA LEU A 180 -0.63 -1.33 -7.42
C LEU A 180 -0.41 -0.01 -8.15
N ILE A 181 -0.53 -0.04 -9.47
CA ILE A 181 -0.50 1.14 -10.32
C ILE A 181 -1.91 1.74 -10.35
N THR A 182 -2.07 3.00 -9.98
CA THR A 182 -3.40 3.64 -9.89
C THR A 182 -4.12 3.71 -11.23
N ASP A 183 -3.38 3.75 -12.33
CA ASP A 183 -3.93 3.82 -13.69
C ASP A 183 -4.64 2.51 -14.12
N THR A 184 -4.36 1.39 -13.46
CA THR A 184 -5.09 0.13 -13.68
C THR A 184 -6.44 0.12 -12.99
N SER A 185 -6.69 1.05 -12.07
CA SER A 185 -7.93 1.18 -11.32
C SER A 185 -8.97 2.00 -12.09
N HIS A 186 -10.07 1.36 -12.46
CA HIS A 186 -11.18 2.07 -13.12
C HIS A 186 -11.66 3.28 -12.29
N GLY A 187 -11.94 3.05 -11.00
CA GLY A 187 -12.49 4.10 -10.13
C GLY A 187 -11.52 5.25 -9.84
N MET A 188 -10.24 4.95 -9.62
CA MET A 188 -9.22 5.97 -9.37
C MET A 188 -8.95 6.81 -10.61
N THR A 189 -8.88 6.17 -11.78
CA THR A 189 -8.61 6.81 -13.08
C THR A 189 -9.78 7.68 -13.51
N ALA A 190 -11.00 7.14 -13.50
CA ALA A 190 -12.21 7.87 -13.90
C ALA A 190 -12.42 9.14 -13.04
N LYS A 191 -12.15 9.07 -11.75
CA LYS A 191 -12.26 10.21 -10.82
C LYS A 191 -11.00 11.08 -10.76
N LYS A 192 -9.93 10.74 -11.47
CA LYS A 192 -8.63 11.46 -11.44
C LYS A 192 -8.09 11.68 -10.02
N ILE A 193 -8.19 10.66 -9.16
CA ILE A 193 -7.85 10.77 -7.74
C ILE A 193 -6.33 10.96 -7.56
N PHE A 194 -5.54 10.20 -8.32
CA PHE A 194 -4.08 10.28 -8.31
C PHE A 194 -3.54 10.77 -9.66
N PRO A 195 -2.36 11.41 -9.69
CA PRO A 195 -1.67 11.69 -10.95
C PRO A 195 -1.34 10.40 -11.72
N PRO A 196 -1.37 10.42 -13.06
CA PRO A 196 -0.99 9.27 -13.88
C PRO A 196 0.41 8.72 -13.50
N GLY A 197 0.57 7.41 -13.56
CA GLY A 197 1.82 6.73 -13.21
C GLY A 197 2.10 6.64 -11.71
N THR A 198 1.16 7.04 -10.85
CA THR A 198 1.30 6.85 -9.39
C THR A 198 1.19 5.37 -9.06
N ILE A 199 2.09 4.90 -8.21
CA ILE A 199 2.02 3.57 -7.62
C ILE A 199 1.68 3.73 -6.13
N LEU A 200 0.65 3.05 -5.67
CA LEU A 200 0.36 2.95 -4.24
C LEU A 200 1.09 1.73 -3.69
N VAL A 201 1.85 1.95 -2.63
CA VAL A 201 2.49 0.88 -1.85
C VAL A 201 1.84 0.87 -0.48
N SER A 202 1.32 -0.26 -0.06
CA SER A 202 0.69 -0.45 1.23
C SER A 202 1.53 -1.37 2.11
N ILE A 203 1.85 -0.89 3.31
CA ILE A 203 2.77 -1.52 4.24
C ILE A 203 1.99 -1.78 5.53
N PRO A 204 1.72 -3.06 5.90
CA PRO A 204 1.07 -3.38 7.16
C PRO A 204 1.99 -3.02 8.34
N TYR A 205 1.38 -2.74 9.49
CA TYR A 205 2.09 -2.28 10.70
C TYR A 205 3.34 -3.10 11.02
N ASP A 206 3.22 -4.42 10.98
CA ASP A 206 4.31 -5.35 11.34
C ASP A 206 5.51 -5.30 10.38
N ARG A 207 5.36 -4.67 9.21
CA ARG A 207 6.42 -4.50 8.22
C ARG A 207 7.06 -3.10 8.24
N ILE A 208 6.49 -2.15 8.97
CA ILE A 208 7.01 -0.77 9.03
C ILE A 208 8.43 -0.75 9.60
N ALA A 209 8.68 -1.46 10.70
CA ALA A 209 10.01 -1.54 11.28
C ALA A 209 11.04 -2.18 10.34
N GLN A 210 10.64 -3.20 9.58
CA GLN A 210 11.50 -3.81 8.56
C GLN A 210 11.84 -2.82 7.43
N LEU A 211 10.86 -2.04 6.96
CA LEU A 211 11.08 -1.00 5.95
C LEU A 211 12.08 0.05 6.45
N VAL A 212 11.82 0.62 7.64
CA VAL A 212 12.68 1.67 8.24
C VAL A 212 14.12 1.17 8.37
N ASN A 213 14.31 0.01 9.00
CA ASN A 213 15.62 -0.61 9.17
C ASN A 213 16.32 -0.92 7.83
N GLY A 214 15.57 -1.35 6.83
CA GLY A 214 16.11 -1.57 5.48
C GLY A 214 16.56 -0.27 4.82
N LEU A 215 15.74 0.78 4.88
CA LEU A 215 16.04 2.10 4.32
C LEU A 215 17.26 2.76 4.96
N GLU A 216 17.51 2.51 6.24
CA GLU A 216 18.70 2.99 6.95
C GLU A 216 19.99 2.28 6.51
N LYS A 217 19.90 1.01 6.13
CA LYS A 217 21.03 0.15 5.81
C LYS A 217 21.43 0.13 4.35
N ILE A 218 20.48 0.33 3.42
CA ILE A 218 20.80 0.30 2.00
C ILE A 218 21.43 1.61 1.54
N GLU A 219 22.31 1.54 0.57
CA GLU A 219 22.67 2.68 -0.25
C GLU A 219 21.54 2.95 -1.24
N TRP A 220 20.90 4.14 -1.16
CA TRP A 220 19.72 4.44 -1.97
C TRP A 220 20.03 4.53 -3.46
N TYR A 221 21.20 5.06 -3.81
CA TYR A 221 21.66 5.23 -5.20
C TYR A 221 23.06 4.63 -5.37
N PRO A 222 23.18 3.28 -5.31
CA PRO A 222 24.48 2.63 -5.37
C PRO A 222 25.12 2.83 -6.75
N LYS A 223 26.44 3.07 -6.79
CA LYS A 223 27.19 3.24 -8.04
C LYS A 223 27.01 2.07 -9.00
N LEU A 224 26.87 0.85 -8.47
CA LEU A 224 26.58 -0.35 -9.26
C LEU A 224 25.32 -0.19 -10.14
N MET A 225 24.34 0.61 -9.73
CA MET A 225 23.08 0.83 -10.45
C MET A 225 23.09 2.13 -11.26
N THR A 226 24.01 3.06 -11.00
CA THR A 226 23.99 4.41 -11.58
C THR A 226 25.11 4.68 -12.60
N GLU A 227 26.26 3.99 -12.51
CA GLU A 227 27.44 4.25 -13.34
C GLU A 227 27.45 3.50 -14.70
N GLY A 228 26.38 2.73 -14.98
CA GLY A 228 26.18 2.05 -16.24
C GLY A 228 26.97 0.73 -16.41
N LYS A 229 26.82 0.13 -17.60
CA LYS A 229 27.22 -1.25 -17.89
C LYS A 229 28.72 -1.52 -17.63
N ALA A 230 29.61 -0.64 -18.10
CA ALA A 230 31.06 -0.89 -17.98
C ALA A 230 31.51 -0.98 -16.52
N TYR A 231 31.01 -0.09 -15.66
CA TYR A 231 31.28 -0.14 -14.23
C TYR A 231 30.69 -1.39 -13.59
N HIS A 232 29.45 -1.73 -13.91
CA HIS A 232 28.78 -2.94 -13.44
C HIS A 232 29.62 -4.19 -13.76
N ASP A 233 30.02 -4.38 -15.02
CA ASP A 233 30.78 -5.56 -15.48
C ASP A 233 32.15 -5.64 -14.78
N GLN A 234 32.84 -4.52 -14.60
CA GLN A 234 34.10 -4.46 -13.88
C GLN A 234 33.94 -4.88 -12.40
N VAL A 235 32.97 -4.32 -11.70
CA VAL A 235 32.72 -4.63 -10.28
C VAL A 235 32.30 -6.09 -10.12
N PHE A 236 31.40 -6.58 -10.98
CA PHE A 236 30.91 -7.95 -10.95
C PHE A 236 32.06 -8.95 -11.15
N ALA A 237 32.92 -8.75 -12.15
CA ALA A 237 34.06 -9.61 -12.39
C ALA A 237 35.07 -9.63 -11.21
N ALA A 238 35.27 -8.49 -10.57
CA ALA A 238 36.15 -8.41 -9.40
C ALA A 238 35.58 -9.17 -8.19
N VAL A 239 34.28 -9.03 -7.92
CA VAL A 239 33.58 -9.75 -6.84
C VAL A 239 33.56 -11.26 -7.11
N ASP A 240 33.20 -11.66 -8.33
CA ASP A 240 33.16 -13.07 -8.76
C ASP A 240 34.52 -13.75 -8.55
N LYS A 241 35.59 -13.15 -9.04
CA LYS A 241 36.97 -13.66 -8.85
C LYS A 241 37.33 -13.82 -7.37
N LYS A 242 36.99 -12.81 -6.53
CA LYS A 242 37.27 -12.84 -5.08
C LYS A 242 36.51 -13.97 -4.40
N LEU A 243 35.25 -14.19 -4.74
CA LEU A 243 34.42 -15.23 -4.13
C LEU A 243 34.88 -16.62 -4.51
N HIS A 244 35.21 -16.85 -5.80
CA HIS A 244 35.78 -18.14 -6.24
C HIS A 244 37.09 -18.47 -5.52
N GLN A 245 37.98 -17.48 -5.32
CA GLN A 245 39.21 -17.68 -4.57
C GLN A 245 38.97 -18.01 -3.09
N LYS A 246 37.95 -17.40 -2.47
CA LYS A 246 37.58 -17.68 -1.09
C LYS A 246 37.03 -19.11 -0.94
N LEU A 247 36.05 -19.48 -1.76
CA LEU A 247 35.44 -20.82 -1.72
C LEU A 247 36.45 -21.94 -1.98
N ALA A 248 37.41 -21.71 -2.88
CA ALA A 248 38.48 -22.68 -3.14
C ALA A 248 39.46 -22.84 -1.95
N LYS A 249 39.59 -21.85 -1.07
CA LYS A 249 40.38 -21.95 0.16
C LYS A 249 39.63 -22.66 1.29
N ASP A 250 38.34 -22.41 1.40
CA ASP A 250 37.47 -22.97 2.44
C ASP A 250 37.16 -24.47 2.16
N ALA A 251 37.41 -24.97 0.93
CA ALA A 251 37.24 -26.36 0.52
C ALA A 251 38.51 -27.24 0.73
N LYS A 252 39.59 -26.67 1.21
CA LYS A 252 40.83 -27.36 1.58
C LYS A 252 41.00 -27.48 3.09
#